data_4d118d44b4b6a182f610d9f506af327b
#
_entry.id   4d118d44b4b6a182f610d9f506af327b
#
_cell.length_a   1.000
_cell.length_b   1.000
_cell.length_c   1.000
_cell.angle_alpha   90.00
_cell.angle_beta   90.00
_cell.angle_gamma   90.00
#
_symmetry.space_group_name_H-M   'P 1'
#
loop_
_entity.id
_entity.type
_entity.pdbx_description
1 polymer ?
#
loop_
_entity_poly.entity_id
_entity_poly.type
_entity_poly.pdbx_seq_one_letter_code
_entity_poly.pdbx_strand_id
1 'polypeptide(L)'
;HMSARRQRQMCIRDRSEFGYRQGAHSKGPWECPDLFELPIEGSQETRWVLVVGIGEGAHCGGAGTQYFIGDFDGETFVNHNHSETILWLDFGRDYYATQSFSDIPEADGRRIVSTWMSNHQYSLELPTQQFRSSMAMPRELFLFGGKAGLRVGQRFVKELNQALSLDVQTPEPSDEQAISLYSQQEVMKFSADVALQDTQTL
;
A
#
# COMPACT_ATOMS: atom_id res chain seq x y z
N HIS A 1 27.19 0.47 -2.41
CA HIS A 1 27.77 1.81 -2.07
C HIS A 1 27.12 3.00 -2.81
N MET A 2 26.38 2.81 -3.88
CA MET A 2 25.69 3.90 -4.57
C MET A 2 24.35 4.29 -3.94
N SER A 3 23.63 3.37 -3.32
CA SER A 3 22.33 3.64 -2.70
C SER A 3 22.44 4.55 -1.48
N ALA A 4 23.43 4.34 -0.61
CA ALA A 4 23.64 5.19 0.57
C ALA A 4 24.09 6.62 0.22
N ARG A 5 24.76 6.84 -0.93
CA ARG A 5 25.09 8.19 -1.41
C ARG A 5 23.86 8.90 -1.99
N ARG A 6 22.96 8.19 -2.69
CA ARG A 6 21.69 8.77 -3.15
C ARG A 6 20.79 9.15 -1.99
N GLN A 7 20.63 8.31 -0.99
CA GLN A 7 19.88 8.64 0.22
C GLN A 7 20.47 9.85 0.97
N ARG A 8 21.79 9.92 1.16
CA ARG A 8 22.41 11.10 1.78
C ARG A 8 22.26 12.37 0.95
N GLN A 9 22.31 12.28 -0.38
CA GLN A 9 22.10 13.46 -1.23
C GLN A 9 20.65 13.91 -1.25
N MET A 10 19.68 13.01 -1.17
CA MET A 10 18.27 13.36 -0.98
C MET A 10 18.06 14.05 0.38
N CYS A 11 18.56 13.48 1.48
CA CYS A 11 18.42 14.09 2.81
C CYS A 11 19.12 15.46 2.97
N ILE A 12 20.16 15.75 2.19
CA ILE A 12 20.89 17.04 2.25
C ILE A 12 20.25 18.10 1.33
N ARG A 13 19.44 17.69 0.36
CA ARG A 13 18.75 18.59 -0.58
C ARG A 13 17.31 18.90 -0.20
N ASP A 14 16.73 18.13 0.73
CA ASP A 14 15.36 18.33 1.18
C ASP A 14 15.27 19.61 2.00
N ARG A 15 14.69 20.62 1.40
CA ARG A 15 14.52 21.96 1.98
C ARG A 15 13.16 22.16 2.63
N SER A 16 12.32 21.13 2.67
CA SER A 16 11.01 21.18 3.31
C SER A 16 10.88 20.11 4.39
N GLU A 17 10.38 20.49 5.54
CA GLU A 17 10.12 19.61 6.67
C GLU A 17 8.69 19.04 6.58
N PHE A 18 8.42 18.14 5.61
CA PHE A 18 7.18 17.40 5.60
C PHE A 18 7.26 16.22 6.60
N GLY A 19 6.15 15.99 7.29
CA GLY A 19 5.99 14.82 8.15
C GLY A 19 5.85 15.12 9.64
N TYR A 20 6.50 16.15 10.15
CA TYR A 20 6.31 16.57 11.53
C TYR A 20 4.83 16.90 11.81
N ARG A 21 4.19 16.16 12.71
CA ARG A 21 2.76 16.25 13.03
C ARG A 21 1.79 15.86 11.90
N GLN A 22 2.24 15.05 10.96
CA GLN A 22 1.39 14.52 9.88
C GLN A 22 1.23 13.01 10.03
N GLY A 23 -0.01 12.51 9.94
CA GLY A 23 -0.28 11.08 9.94
C GLY A 23 0.17 10.33 11.20
N ALA A 24 0.53 9.06 11.03
CA ALA A 24 0.99 8.19 12.10
C ALA A 24 2.50 8.31 12.33
N HIS A 25 2.89 8.29 13.58
CA HIS A 25 4.28 8.30 14.02
C HIS A 25 4.55 7.15 14.99
N SER A 26 5.78 6.61 14.90
CA SER A 26 6.33 5.69 15.89
C SER A 26 7.56 6.31 16.56
N LYS A 27 8.23 5.55 17.42
CA LYS A 27 9.51 5.99 18.00
C LYS A 27 10.66 6.00 17.01
N GLY A 28 10.51 5.29 15.88
CA GLY A 28 11.50 5.21 14.81
C GLY A 28 11.24 6.23 13.70
N PRO A 29 12.17 6.33 12.75
CA PRO A 29 12.01 7.18 11.58
C PRO A 29 10.91 6.65 10.64
N TRP A 30 10.42 7.53 9.78
CA TRP A 30 9.74 7.10 8.57
C TRP A 30 10.75 6.50 7.60
N GLU A 31 10.36 5.41 6.93
CA GLU A 31 11.24 4.66 6.05
C GLU A 31 10.63 4.46 4.67
N CYS A 32 11.48 4.16 3.70
CA CYS A 32 11.08 3.86 2.32
C CYS A 32 10.12 4.90 1.71
N PRO A 33 10.41 6.21 1.77
CA PRO A 33 9.55 7.20 1.14
C PRO A 33 9.55 7.00 -0.38
N ASP A 34 8.36 7.09 -0.96
CA ASP A 34 8.16 7.03 -2.40
C ASP A 34 7.12 8.09 -2.81
N LEU A 35 7.48 8.97 -3.74
CA LEU A 35 6.66 10.12 -4.16
C LEU A 35 6.41 10.06 -5.66
N PHE A 36 5.14 10.02 -6.06
CA PHE A 36 4.73 9.88 -7.45
C PHE A 36 3.34 10.46 -7.70
N GLU A 37 3.04 10.74 -8.96
CA GLU A 37 1.69 11.09 -9.39
C GLU A 37 0.86 9.84 -9.66
N LEU A 38 -0.43 9.93 -9.32
CA LEU A 38 -1.46 8.95 -9.70
C LEU A 38 -2.63 9.63 -10.41
N PRO A 39 -3.16 9.00 -11.47
CA PRO A 39 -4.39 9.44 -12.08
C PRO A 39 -5.59 9.19 -11.16
N ILE A 40 -6.57 10.08 -11.22
CA ILE A 40 -7.86 9.89 -10.55
C ILE A 40 -8.77 9.12 -11.51
N GLU A 41 -9.26 7.96 -11.08
CA GLU A 41 -10.13 7.11 -11.88
C GLU A 41 -11.39 7.85 -12.33
N GLY A 42 -11.68 7.79 -13.63
CA GLY A 42 -12.80 8.53 -14.22
C GLY A 42 -12.55 10.02 -14.45
N SER A 43 -11.33 10.52 -14.29
CA SER A 43 -10.93 11.91 -14.50
C SER A 43 -9.67 12.01 -15.37
N GLN A 44 -9.39 13.22 -15.87
CA GLN A 44 -8.11 13.55 -16.50
C GLN A 44 -7.12 14.17 -15.50
N GLU A 45 -7.53 14.30 -14.23
CA GLU A 45 -6.68 14.89 -13.20
C GLU A 45 -5.76 13.85 -12.57
N THR A 46 -4.63 14.33 -12.08
CA THR A 46 -3.68 13.58 -11.26
C THR A 46 -3.53 14.24 -9.89
N ARG A 47 -3.03 13.51 -8.92
CA ARG A 47 -2.53 14.06 -7.65
C ARG A 47 -1.26 13.33 -7.26
N TRP A 48 -0.43 14.04 -6.53
CA TRP A 48 0.75 13.47 -5.93
C TRP A 48 0.40 12.60 -4.72
N VAL A 49 1.08 11.49 -4.62
CA VAL A 49 0.96 10.56 -3.49
C VAL A 49 2.34 10.32 -2.91
N LEU A 50 2.47 10.58 -1.61
CA LEU A 50 3.65 10.23 -0.84
C LEU A 50 3.33 8.99 -0.02
N VAL A 51 4.09 7.92 -0.22
CA VAL A 51 4.02 6.68 0.55
C VAL A 51 5.19 6.62 1.50
N VAL A 52 4.95 6.23 2.75
CA VAL A 52 6.01 6.04 3.76
C VAL A 52 5.68 4.88 4.69
N GLY A 53 6.71 4.16 5.11
CA GLY A 53 6.61 3.12 6.12
C GLY A 53 6.85 3.65 7.53
N ILE A 54 6.19 3.06 8.52
CA ILE A 54 6.50 3.21 9.94
C ILE A 54 6.82 1.86 10.55
N GLY A 55 7.86 1.78 11.36
CA GLY A 55 8.34 0.52 11.94
C GLY A 55 7.44 -0.08 13.02
N GLU A 56 6.63 0.76 13.67
CA GLU A 56 5.72 0.38 14.76
C GLU A 56 4.48 1.28 14.74
N GLY A 57 3.39 0.81 15.36
CA GLY A 57 2.17 1.60 15.54
C GLY A 57 1.24 1.59 14.34
N ALA A 58 1.41 0.64 13.42
CA ALA A 58 0.45 0.42 12.34
C ALA A 58 -0.91 -0.08 12.87
N HIS A 59 -1.93 -0.01 12.04
CA HIS A 59 -3.33 -0.36 12.35
C HIS A 59 -3.46 -1.74 13.01
N CYS A 60 -2.80 -2.75 12.47
CA CYS A 60 -2.80 -4.12 13.01
C CYS A 60 -1.60 -4.42 13.93
N GLY A 61 -0.91 -3.38 14.40
CA GLY A 61 0.30 -3.49 15.19
C GLY A 61 1.56 -3.72 14.36
N GLY A 62 2.72 -3.38 14.95
CA GLY A 62 4.01 -3.48 14.29
C GLY A 62 4.20 -2.48 13.15
N ALA A 63 4.91 -2.92 12.13
CA ALA A 63 5.22 -2.10 10.95
C ALA A 63 4.03 -1.99 9.99
N GLY A 64 3.96 -0.89 9.24
CA GLY A 64 2.94 -0.68 8.22
C GLY A 64 3.27 0.47 7.29
N THR A 65 2.46 0.62 6.26
CA THR A 65 2.65 1.63 5.23
C THR A 65 1.48 2.60 5.23
N GLN A 66 1.75 3.88 5.42
CA GLN A 66 0.77 4.96 5.27
C GLN A 66 1.04 5.78 4.02
N TYR A 67 0.06 6.59 3.60
CA TYR A 67 0.21 7.48 2.47
C TYR A 67 -0.46 8.83 2.70
N PHE A 68 -0.04 9.81 1.92
CA PHE A 68 -0.59 11.16 1.88
C PHE A 68 -0.93 11.50 0.43
N ILE A 69 -2.02 12.25 0.23
CA ILE A 69 -2.45 12.77 -1.08
C ILE A 69 -2.33 14.28 -1.04
N GLY A 70 -1.72 14.85 -2.08
CA GLY A 70 -1.49 16.28 -2.10
C GLY A 70 -0.97 16.81 -3.43
N ASP A 71 -0.32 17.95 -3.35
CA ASP A 71 0.39 18.57 -4.47
C ASP A 71 1.89 18.63 -4.17
N PHE A 72 2.69 18.58 -5.21
CA PHE A 72 4.15 18.70 -5.12
C PHE A 72 4.64 19.59 -6.26
N ASP A 73 5.36 20.66 -5.91
CA ASP A 73 5.88 21.65 -6.86
C ASP A 73 7.33 21.41 -7.32
N GLY A 74 7.90 20.27 -6.94
CA GLY A 74 9.30 19.91 -7.18
C GLY A 74 10.21 20.17 -5.97
N GLU A 75 9.74 20.91 -4.98
CA GLU A 75 10.49 21.21 -3.74
C GLU A 75 9.67 20.86 -2.48
N THR A 76 8.36 21.17 -2.48
CA THR A 76 7.50 21.05 -1.30
C THR A 76 6.28 20.20 -1.59
N PHE A 77 6.00 19.24 -0.70
CA PHE A 77 4.77 18.46 -0.71
C PHE A 77 3.74 19.08 0.24
N VAL A 78 2.52 19.33 -0.24
CA VAL A 78 1.40 19.88 0.53
C VAL A 78 0.31 18.85 0.65
N ASN A 79 0.07 18.33 1.86
CA ASN A 79 -0.98 17.35 2.14
C ASN A 79 -2.37 18.00 2.06
N HIS A 80 -3.30 17.39 1.31
CA HIS A 80 -4.67 17.86 1.18
C HIS A 80 -5.59 17.39 2.33
N ASN A 81 -5.18 16.38 3.07
CA ASN A 81 -5.93 15.91 4.21
C ASN A 81 -5.52 16.67 5.48
N HIS A 82 -6.38 16.63 6.49
CA HIS A 82 -6.03 17.13 7.81
C HIS A 82 -4.80 16.39 8.34
N SER A 83 -3.93 17.10 9.06
CA SER A 83 -2.66 16.56 9.55
C SER A 83 -2.78 15.29 10.40
N GLU A 84 -3.88 15.15 11.13
CA GLU A 84 -4.16 13.97 11.96
C GLU A 84 -4.82 12.81 11.20
N THR A 85 -5.14 13.01 9.91
CA THR A 85 -5.73 11.94 9.10
C THR A 85 -4.67 10.91 8.75
N ILE A 86 -4.87 9.69 9.19
CA ILE A 86 -4.00 8.56 8.88
C ILE A 86 -4.66 7.75 7.78
N LEU A 87 -3.97 7.62 6.64
CA LEU A 87 -4.41 6.80 5.52
C LEU A 87 -3.46 5.62 5.38
N TRP A 88 -3.95 4.43 5.70
CA TRP A 88 -3.19 3.20 5.55
C TRP A 88 -3.29 2.66 4.13
N LEU A 89 -2.14 2.26 3.57
CA LEU A 89 -2.09 1.66 2.24
C LEU A 89 -2.61 0.21 2.27
N ASP A 90 -2.48 -0.46 3.41
CA ASP A 90 -3.00 -1.81 3.64
C ASP A 90 -3.49 -1.94 5.09
N PHE A 91 -4.55 -2.71 5.30
CA PHE A 91 -5.13 -2.95 6.62
C PHE A 91 -4.74 -4.32 7.19
N GLY A 92 -3.95 -5.10 6.48
CA GLY A 92 -3.33 -6.32 6.97
C GLY A 92 -2.11 -6.04 7.83
N ARG A 93 -1.61 -7.09 8.48
CA ARG A 93 -0.44 -7.00 9.34
C ARG A 93 0.88 -6.96 8.56
N ASP A 94 0.88 -7.50 7.35
CA ASP A 94 2.11 -7.79 6.60
C ASP A 94 2.19 -7.00 5.30
N TYR A 95 2.43 -5.70 5.43
CA TYR A 95 2.55 -4.81 4.28
C TYR A 95 3.51 -3.65 4.59
N TYR A 96 4.81 -3.86 4.39
CA TYR A 96 5.83 -2.91 4.79
C TYR A 96 6.90 -2.70 3.71
N ALA A 97 7.64 -1.58 3.81
CA ALA A 97 8.71 -1.20 2.89
C ALA A 97 8.24 -1.16 1.42
N THR A 98 7.05 -0.62 1.19
CA THR A 98 6.46 -0.50 -0.14
C THR A 98 7.28 0.42 -1.02
N GLN A 99 7.58 -0.04 -2.24
CA GLN A 99 8.28 0.74 -3.26
C GLN A 99 7.63 0.53 -4.63
N SER A 100 7.53 1.61 -5.42
CA SER A 100 7.06 1.49 -6.79
C SER A 100 8.18 1.07 -7.75
N PHE A 101 7.82 0.35 -8.80
CA PHE A 101 8.75 0.07 -9.89
C PHE A 101 9.09 1.37 -10.61
N SER A 102 10.39 1.61 -10.81
CA SER A 102 10.89 2.66 -11.69
C SER A 102 10.87 2.21 -13.15
N ASP A 103 10.93 3.18 -14.05
CA ASP A 103 11.13 2.95 -15.49
C ASP A 103 10.06 2.04 -16.16
N ILE A 104 8.84 2.02 -15.63
CA ILE A 104 7.71 1.43 -16.34
C ILE A 104 7.51 2.24 -17.63
N PRO A 105 7.40 1.61 -18.81
CA PRO A 105 7.22 2.32 -20.06
C PRO A 105 6.02 3.27 -20.01
N GLU A 106 6.16 4.48 -20.54
CA GLU A 106 5.12 5.52 -20.54
C GLU A 106 3.81 5.02 -21.17
N ALA A 107 3.91 4.17 -22.21
CA ALA A 107 2.75 3.55 -22.85
C ALA A 107 1.97 2.59 -21.94
N ASP A 108 2.57 2.06 -20.88
CA ASP A 108 1.89 1.26 -19.86
C ASP A 108 1.19 2.18 -18.85
N GLY A 109 1.87 3.21 -18.37
CA GLY A 109 1.35 4.27 -17.51
C GLY A 109 0.93 3.84 -16.10
N ARG A 110 1.04 2.55 -15.75
CA ARG A 110 0.65 2.04 -14.43
C ARG A 110 1.68 2.40 -13.36
N ARG A 111 1.20 2.63 -12.15
CA ARG A 111 2.05 2.67 -10.95
C ARG A 111 1.91 1.34 -10.21
N ILE A 112 2.94 0.52 -10.30
CA ILE A 112 2.96 -0.81 -9.69
C ILE A 112 3.90 -0.79 -8.50
N VAL A 113 3.45 -1.36 -7.38
CA VAL A 113 4.22 -1.45 -6.14
C VAL A 113 4.54 -2.89 -5.79
N SER A 114 5.69 -3.07 -5.17
CA SER A 114 6.12 -4.29 -4.50
C SER A 114 6.32 -4.00 -3.03
N THR A 115 6.04 -4.98 -2.18
CA THR A 115 5.97 -4.78 -0.73
C THR A 115 6.47 -6.02 -0.01
N TRP A 116 7.15 -5.83 1.09
CA TRP A 116 7.54 -6.93 1.99
C TRP A 116 6.31 -7.43 2.75
N MET A 117 5.95 -8.71 2.53
CA MET A 117 4.84 -9.37 3.19
C MET A 117 5.33 -10.02 4.48
N SER A 118 5.63 -9.20 5.46
CA SER A 118 6.02 -9.63 6.81
C SER A 118 5.97 -8.44 7.79
N ASN A 119 6.29 -8.69 9.06
CA ASN A 119 6.30 -7.69 10.10
C ASN A 119 7.53 -7.86 11.01
N HIS A 120 8.12 -6.75 11.43
CA HIS A 120 9.28 -6.76 12.33
C HIS A 120 9.02 -7.48 13.66
N GLN A 121 7.77 -7.55 14.10
CA GLN A 121 7.40 -8.20 15.36
C GLN A 121 7.73 -9.69 15.40
N TYR A 122 7.74 -10.37 14.23
CA TYR A 122 7.93 -11.83 14.20
C TYR A 122 8.77 -12.33 13.03
N SER A 123 9.25 -11.47 12.17
CA SER A 123 9.98 -11.88 10.95
C SER A 123 11.21 -12.76 11.24
N LEU A 124 11.84 -12.57 12.41
CA LEU A 124 12.99 -13.37 12.83
C LEU A 124 12.60 -14.77 13.35
N GLU A 125 11.33 -14.97 13.70
CA GLU A 125 10.80 -16.22 14.27
C GLU A 125 10.18 -17.14 13.22
N LEU A 126 10.17 -16.71 11.95
CA LEU A 126 9.63 -17.52 10.85
C LEU A 126 10.41 -18.83 10.71
N PRO A 127 9.72 -19.98 10.54
CA PRO A 127 10.33 -21.31 10.54
C PRO A 127 11.01 -21.66 9.20
N THR A 128 11.55 -20.67 8.50
CA THR A 128 12.29 -20.84 7.26
C THR A 128 13.81 -20.87 7.54
N GLN A 129 14.57 -21.66 6.78
CA GLN A 129 16.00 -21.82 7.00
C GLN A 129 16.87 -21.03 6.02
N GLN A 130 16.52 -21.04 4.73
CA GLN A 130 17.32 -20.44 3.66
C GLN A 130 16.93 -18.97 3.37
N PHE A 131 15.72 -18.59 3.69
CA PHE A 131 15.19 -17.24 3.52
C PHE A 131 14.19 -16.91 4.63
N ARG A 132 13.86 -15.66 4.79
CA ARG A 132 12.81 -15.20 5.72
C ARG A 132 11.85 -14.27 5.01
N SER A 133 10.56 -14.49 5.26
CA SER A 133 9.46 -13.71 4.70
C SER A 133 9.24 -13.93 3.20
N SER A 134 8.24 -13.23 2.68
CA SER A 134 7.85 -13.25 1.27
C SER A 134 7.61 -11.82 0.78
N MET A 135 7.53 -11.66 -0.53
CA MET A 135 7.04 -10.44 -1.14
C MET A 135 5.53 -10.56 -1.36
N ALA A 136 4.80 -9.48 -1.12
CA ALA A 136 3.40 -9.39 -1.49
C ALA A 136 3.24 -9.43 -3.01
N MET A 137 2.10 -9.94 -3.46
CA MET A 137 1.78 -9.88 -4.89
C MET A 137 1.77 -8.43 -5.37
N PRO A 138 2.39 -8.11 -6.51
CA PRO A 138 2.43 -6.75 -7.03
C PRO A 138 1.03 -6.18 -7.23
N ARG A 139 0.86 -4.91 -6.88
CA ARG A 139 -0.41 -4.21 -7.00
C ARG A 139 -0.24 -2.93 -7.81
N GLU A 140 -1.20 -2.68 -8.68
CA GLU A 140 -1.35 -1.40 -9.37
C GLU A 140 -2.10 -0.43 -8.46
N LEU A 141 -1.59 0.80 -8.34
CA LEU A 141 -2.21 1.88 -7.56
C LEU A 141 -2.96 2.84 -8.48
N PHE A 142 -4.07 3.38 -7.98
CA PHE A 142 -4.85 4.43 -8.61
C PHE A 142 -5.53 5.29 -7.54
N LEU A 143 -6.01 6.46 -7.91
CA LEU A 143 -6.84 7.28 -7.02
C LEU A 143 -8.31 7.13 -7.39
N PHE A 144 -9.17 7.13 -6.39
CA PHE A 144 -10.62 7.20 -6.59
C PHE A 144 -11.25 8.18 -5.61
N GLY A 145 -12.36 8.79 -6.03
CA GLY A 145 -13.15 9.69 -5.20
C GLY A 145 -14.15 8.92 -4.34
N GLY A 146 -14.22 9.26 -3.06
CA GLY A 146 -15.21 8.74 -2.12
C GLY A 146 -15.87 9.85 -1.31
N LYS A 147 -16.86 9.52 -0.48
CA LYS A 147 -17.56 10.49 0.41
C LYS A 147 -16.59 11.24 1.35
N ALA A 148 -15.47 10.60 1.72
CA ALA A 148 -14.44 11.15 2.60
C ALA A 148 -13.24 11.75 1.86
N GLY A 149 -13.35 12.07 0.57
CA GLY A 149 -12.29 12.60 -0.27
C GLY A 149 -11.57 11.53 -1.09
N LEU A 150 -10.43 11.89 -1.68
CA LEU A 150 -9.63 10.97 -2.49
C LEU A 150 -8.98 9.87 -1.62
N ARG A 151 -8.91 8.68 -2.20
CA ARG A 151 -8.23 7.51 -1.60
C ARG A 151 -7.39 6.80 -2.63
N VAL A 152 -6.34 6.11 -2.18
CA VAL A 152 -5.58 5.19 -3.00
C VAL A 152 -6.31 3.85 -3.06
N GLY A 153 -6.69 3.47 -4.26
CA GLY A 153 -7.18 2.13 -4.57
C GLY A 153 -6.04 1.22 -5.02
N GLN A 154 -6.22 -0.07 -4.85
CA GLN A 154 -5.27 -1.08 -5.24
C GLN A 154 -5.97 -2.20 -5.98
N ARG A 155 -5.34 -2.69 -7.05
CA ARG A 155 -5.76 -3.90 -7.75
C ARG A 155 -4.57 -4.79 -8.05
N PHE A 156 -4.75 -6.08 -8.08
CA PHE A 156 -3.68 -6.96 -8.55
C PHE A 156 -3.34 -6.66 -10.00
N VAL A 157 -2.06 -6.75 -10.32
CA VAL A 157 -1.60 -6.56 -11.71
C VAL A 157 -2.29 -7.55 -12.64
N LYS A 158 -2.61 -7.11 -13.86
CA LYS A 158 -3.32 -7.95 -14.85
C LYS A 158 -2.58 -9.25 -15.19
N GLU A 159 -1.26 -9.25 -15.11
CA GLU A 159 -0.40 -10.40 -15.33
C GLU A 159 -0.68 -11.54 -14.35
N LEU A 160 -1.05 -11.21 -13.11
CA LEU A 160 -1.43 -12.21 -12.11
C LEU A 160 -2.72 -12.95 -12.50
N ASN A 161 -3.69 -12.24 -13.10
CA ASN A 161 -4.92 -12.86 -13.56
C ASN A 161 -4.68 -13.88 -14.69
N GLN A 162 -3.62 -13.70 -15.47
CA GLN A 162 -3.22 -14.64 -16.52
C GLN A 162 -2.52 -15.88 -15.95
N ALA A 163 -1.78 -15.70 -14.85
CA ALA A 163 -1.06 -16.78 -14.18
C ALA A 163 -1.96 -17.66 -13.29
N LEU A 164 -3.07 -17.08 -12.80
CA LEU A 164 -4.03 -17.77 -11.93
C LEU A 164 -5.27 -18.14 -12.73
N SER A 165 -5.33 -19.35 -13.27
CA SER A 165 -6.58 -19.91 -13.81
C SER A 165 -7.46 -20.34 -12.64
N LEU A 166 -8.64 -19.73 -12.50
CA LEU A 166 -9.54 -20.00 -11.39
C LEU A 166 -10.85 -20.61 -11.87
N ASP A 167 -11.08 -21.84 -11.44
CA ASP A 167 -12.40 -22.43 -11.34
C ASP A 167 -12.61 -22.93 -9.91
N VAL A 168 -12.96 -22.01 -9.01
CA VAL A 168 -13.45 -22.38 -7.68
C VAL A 168 -14.90 -21.92 -7.57
N GLN A 169 -15.83 -22.86 -7.49
CA GLN A 169 -17.20 -22.54 -7.10
C GLN A 169 -17.22 -22.24 -5.60
N THR A 170 -17.56 -21.01 -5.26
CA THR A 170 -17.75 -20.59 -3.88
C THR A 170 -19.19 -20.84 -3.46
N PRO A 171 -19.45 -21.41 -2.28
CA PRO A 171 -20.79 -21.44 -1.72
C PRO A 171 -21.28 -20.00 -1.45
N GLU A 172 -22.59 -19.77 -1.59
CA GLU A 172 -23.18 -18.49 -1.21
C GLU A 172 -22.89 -18.18 0.25
N PRO A 173 -22.42 -16.97 0.56
CA PRO A 173 -22.17 -16.57 1.94
C PRO A 173 -23.48 -16.53 2.74
N SER A 174 -23.49 -17.12 3.91
CA SER A 174 -24.54 -16.90 4.89
C SER A 174 -24.03 -15.94 5.97
N ASP A 175 -24.90 -15.03 6.43
CA ASP A 175 -24.55 -13.90 7.30
C ASP A 175 -23.93 -14.26 8.67
N GLU A 176 -23.84 -15.52 9.03
CA GLU A 176 -23.45 -15.96 10.38
C GLU A 176 -22.35 -17.02 10.44
N GLN A 177 -21.78 -17.46 9.33
CA GLN A 177 -20.79 -18.53 9.35
C GLN A 177 -19.52 -18.21 8.57
N ALA A 178 -18.37 -18.52 9.17
CA ALA A 178 -17.11 -18.53 8.48
C ALA A 178 -17.15 -19.55 7.32
N ILE A 179 -16.83 -19.09 6.11
CA ILE A 179 -16.73 -19.95 4.94
C ILE A 179 -15.34 -20.52 4.88
N SER A 180 -15.23 -21.84 4.88
CA SER A 180 -13.96 -22.53 4.64
C SER A 180 -13.85 -22.83 3.15
N LEU A 181 -12.82 -22.26 2.52
CA LEU A 181 -12.49 -22.53 1.12
C LEU A 181 -11.36 -23.55 1.06
N TYR A 182 -11.56 -24.59 0.30
CA TYR A 182 -10.55 -25.61 0.05
C TYR A 182 -10.17 -25.61 -1.42
N SER A 183 -8.89 -25.62 -1.71
CA SER A 183 -8.36 -25.82 -3.05
C SER A 183 -7.30 -26.89 -3.03
N GLN A 184 -7.24 -27.71 -4.07
CA GLN A 184 -6.15 -28.64 -4.30
C GLN A 184 -4.95 -27.94 -4.97
N GLN A 185 -5.09 -26.68 -5.33
CA GLN A 185 -4.05 -25.87 -5.92
C GLN A 185 -3.20 -25.19 -4.84
N GLU A 186 -1.92 -25.03 -5.10
CA GLU A 186 -0.97 -24.39 -4.17
C GLU A 186 -1.25 -22.88 -3.97
N VAL A 187 -1.93 -22.24 -4.94
CA VAL A 187 -2.27 -20.81 -4.91
C VAL A 187 -3.73 -20.60 -5.24
N MET A 188 -4.40 -19.82 -4.41
CA MET A 188 -5.81 -19.48 -4.57
C MET A 188 -6.00 -17.96 -4.55
N LYS A 189 -6.82 -17.43 -5.46
CA LYS A 189 -7.34 -16.07 -5.43
C LYS A 189 -8.79 -16.11 -4.98
N PHE A 190 -9.12 -15.31 -3.98
CA PHE A 190 -10.49 -15.06 -3.54
C PHE A 190 -10.93 -13.65 -3.99
N SER A 191 -12.15 -13.52 -4.47
CA SER A 191 -12.80 -12.24 -4.75
C SER A 191 -14.19 -12.24 -4.15
N ALA A 192 -14.56 -11.15 -3.50
CA ALA A 192 -15.90 -10.96 -2.96
C ALA A 192 -16.37 -9.53 -3.23
N ASP A 193 -17.64 -9.40 -3.63
CA ASP A 193 -18.33 -8.13 -3.68
C ASP A 193 -19.06 -7.92 -2.34
N VAL A 194 -18.67 -6.83 -1.65
CA VAL A 194 -19.23 -6.51 -0.34
C VAL A 194 -20.10 -5.26 -0.47
N ALA A 195 -21.40 -5.41 -0.30
CA ALA A 195 -22.34 -4.30 -0.18
C ALA A 195 -22.40 -3.85 1.28
N LEU A 196 -21.85 -2.68 1.59
CA LEU A 196 -22.05 -2.08 2.90
C LEU A 196 -23.45 -1.46 2.96
N GLN A 197 -24.31 -2.02 3.80
CA GLN A 197 -25.56 -1.36 4.15
C GLN A 197 -25.26 -0.10 4.94
N ASP A 198 -25.93 1.01 4.60
CA ASP A 198 -25.79 2.32 5.24
C ASP A 198 -26.34 2.23 6.68
N THR A 199 -25.63 1.59 7.57
CA THR A 199 -25.96 1.59 8.98
C THR A 199 -24.72 1.65 9.83
N GLN A 200 -24.58 2.85 10.40
CA GLN A 200 -23.86 3.12 11.65
C GLN A 200 -22.33 3.02 11.62
N THR A 201 -21.75 4.19 11.68
CA THR A 201 -20.57 4.53 12.50
C THR A 201 -20.07 3.36 13.35
N LEU A 202 -18.96 2.79 12.95
CA LEU A 202 -18.02 2.20 13.89
C LEU A 202 -17.10 3.27 14.42
#